data_ef4b0a1f739fce5c5baafa7be1edcceb
#
_entry.id   ef4b0a1f739fce5c5baafa7be1edcceb
#
_cell.length_a   1.000
_cell.length_b   1.000
_cell.length_c   1.000
_cell.angle_alpha   90.00
_cell.angle_beta   90.00
_cell.angle_gamma   90.00
#
_symmetry.space_group_name_H-M   'P 1'
#
loop_
_entity.id
_entity.type
_entity.pdbx_description
1 polymer ?
#
loop_
_entity_poly.entity_id
_entity_poly.type
_entity_poly.pdbx_seq_one_letter_code
_entity_poly.pdbx_strand_id
1 'polypeptide(L)'
;VSGTREGAVGAREAERALGGAGRGSARSRRVLGVMGLTAALLSTGCTRPGEDRAVRDTRVGQAEADALKVEVEGGLASVRTLASGTLELWGQAPVFTTRVTAGAEARTDWLFMVHNAMPDAVLDAVDAAGSPLDVVAMPDAHPTVKAWRVALRPGTEMRLTVAPPDWDARQPFRFAALADVQEALSKVGDIYAKLNEDPSLRFIFFAGDLTEFGTREQLEEFQQRLEADSRIPLYATLGNHETFTDDAREYQRLVGRGSQHFTFHGVHFSLVDSGSSTVDPLVEEALDGWLEEARDAVHVVAMHIPPLDPIGVRGGGFAVRNEAAGLVGKMARAGVDLTLYGHIHSYYSFSNAGIPAFISGGGGAIPERFDGVGRHFLAVDVDPSAGVRGVGLVRVD
;
A
#
# COMPACT_ATOMS: atom_id res chain seq x y z
N VAL A 1 52.30 37.89 -1.65
CA VAL A 1 53.05 37.50 -0.46
C VAL A 1 52.61 36.08 -0.15
N SER A 2 53.28 35.05 -0.69
CA SER A 2 54.40 34.30 -0.11
C SER A 2 53.98 33.55 1.16
N GLY A 3 54.08 32.26 1.29
CA GLY A 3 54.92 31.18 0.82
C GLY A 3 54.40 29.87 1.35
N THR A 4 54.48 28.85 0.57
CA THR A 4 55.43 27.72 0.47
C THR A 4 55.57 26.84 1.71
N ARG A 5 55.37 25.54 1.53
CA ARG A 5 56.16 24.33 1.31
C ARG A 5 55.84 23.25 2.36
N GLU A 6 55.60 22.10 1.94
CA GLU A 6 56.36 20.88 1.60
C GLU A 6 56.43 19.84 2.72
N GLY A 7 56.26 18.59 2.33
CA GLY A 7 57.01 17.39 2.64
C GLY A 7 56.09 16.17 2.78
N ALA A 8 55.89 15.32 1.92
CA ALA A 8 56.57 14.27 1.14
C ALA A 8 57.19 13.16 2.01
N VAL A 9 56.79 11.90 1.67
CA VAL A 9 57.57 10.66 1.52
C VAL A 9 57.80 9.79 2.75
N GLY A 10 57.47 8.50 2.58
CA GLY A 10 58.00 7.38 3.34
C GLY A 10 57.32 6.04 3.07
N ALA A 11 57.59 5.43 1.91
CA ALA A 11 57.40 4.00 1.67
C ALA A 11 58.64 3.19 2.10
N ARG A 12 58.50 1.91 2.45
CA ARG A 12 59.39 0.72 2.23
C ARG A 12 59.00 -0.38 3.23
N GLU A 13 58.57 -1.55 2.77
CA GLU A 13 59.32 -2.75 2.33
C GLU A 13 60.22 -3.42 3.40
N ALA A 14 59.95 -4.72 3.61
CA ALA A 14 60.90 -5.87 3.63
C ALA A 14 60.17 -7.10 4.23
N GLU A 15 59.91 -8.10 3.53
CA GLU A 15 60.61 -9.30 2.98
C GLU A 15 61.30 -10.20 4.02
N ARG A 16 60.86 -11.49 3.99
CA ARG A 16 61.56 -12.81 4.08
C ARG A 16 62.22 -13.29 5.38
N ALA A 17 61.88 -14.55 5.71
CA ALA A 17 62.78 -15.72 5.75
C ALA A 17 62.03 -17.00 6.17
N LEU A 18 61.98 -17.92 5.46
CA LEU A 18 62.46 -19.28 5.12
C LEU A 18 63.07 -20.12 6.28
N GLY A 19 62.62 -21.39 6.32
CA GLY A 19 63.32 -22.57 6.84
C GLY A 19 62.61 -23.30 7.94
N GLY A 20 62.42 -24.60 7.94
CA GLY A 20 63.11 -25.73 7.33
C GLY A 20 62.48 -27.04 7.79
N ALA A 21 62.80 -28.08 7.13
CA ALA A 21 62.29 -29.42 7.08
C ALA A 21 62.43 -30.28 8.37
N GLY A 22 61.53 -31.27 8.52
CA GLY A 22 61.64 -32.38 9.44
C GLY A 22 60.80 -33.57 9.02
N ARG A 23 61.45 -34.59 8.40
CA ARG A 23 60.90 -35.89 8.06
C ARG A 23 60.78 -36.78 9.29
N GLY A 24 59.63 -37.46 9.44
CA GLY A 24 59.42 -38.53 10.38
C GLY A 24 58.33 -39.48 9.95
N SER A 25 58.72 -40.66 9.44
CA SER A 25 57.84 -41.79 9.06
C SER A 25 57.41 -42.61 10.27
N ALA A 26 56.15 -42.97 10.39
CA ALA A 26 55.74 -44.19 11.05
C ALA A 26 54.40 -44.70 10.51
N ARG A 27 54.38 -45.96 10.22
CA ARG A 27 53.29 -46.77 9.62
C ARG A 27 52.16 -47.09 10.61
N SER A 28 51.01 -47.30 10.00
CA SER A 28 49.97 -48.29 10.27
C SER A 28 48.90 -47.97 11.32
N ARG A 29 47.67 -47.86 10.88
CA ARG A 29 46.60 -48.89 10.93
C ARG A 29 45.28 -48.32 10.37
N ARG A 30 44.76 -49.03 9.39
CA ARG A 30 43.41 -48.78 8.84
C ARG A 30 42.37 -49.12 9.91
N VAL A 31 41.53 -48.13 10.23
CA VAL A 31 40.22 -48.36 10.81
C VAL A 31 39.21 -47.68 9.85
N LEU A 32 38.43 -48.50 9.15
CA LEU A 32 37.28 -48.04 8.40
C LEU A 32 36.26 -47.52 9.40
N GLY A 33 36.15 -46.20 9.54
CA GLY A 33 34.99 -45.57 10.14
C GLY A 33 34.12 -45.02 9.02
N VAL A 34 32.95 -45.63 8.85
CA VAL A 34 31.89 -45.12 8.00
C VAL A 34 31.40 -43.85 8.67
N MET A 35 31.88 -42.69 8.24
CA MET A 35 31.26 -41.39 8.56
C MET A 35 30.10 -41.18 7.57
N GLY A 36 28.91 -41.42 8.07
CA GLY A 36 27.70 -40.94 7.42
C GLY A 36 27.75 -39.41 7.33
N LEU A 37 27.97 -38.90 6.14
CA LEU A 37 27.82 -37.48 5.82
C LEU A 37 26.31 -37.22 5.73
N THR A 38 25.71 -36.81 6.84
CA THR A 38 24.41 -36.15 6.82
C THR A 38 24.63 -34.79 6.17
N ALA A 39 24.41 -34.70 4.87
CA ALA A 39 24.28 -33.44 4.18
C ALA A 39 22.97 -32.78 4.70
N ALA A 40 23.13 -31.89 5.69
CA ALA A 40 22.10 -30.93 5.98
C ALA A 40 21.98 -30.03 4.74
N LEU A 41 20.99 -30.30 3.92
CA LEU A 41 20.50 -29.37 2.93
C LEU A 41 19.99 -28.14 3.70
N LEU A 42 20.87 -27.18 3.94
CA LEU A 42 20.50 -25.82 4.19
C LEU A 42 19.85 -25.33 2.88
N SER A 43 18.55 -25.50 2.77
CA SER A 43 17.77 -24.71 1.84
C SER A 43 17.91 -23.25 2.27
N THR A 44 18.92 -22.57 1.76
CA THR A 44 18.88 -21.11 1.65
C THR A 44 17.77 -20.82 0.66
N GLY A 45 16.53 -20.81 1.13
CA GLY A 45 15.44 -20.22 0.39
C GLY A 45 15.88 -18.77 0.13
N CYS A 46 16.06 -18.43 -1.14
CA CYS A 46 16.13 -17.02 -1.50
C CYS A 46 14.84 -16.39 -0.96
N THR A 47 14.98 -15.60 0.09
CA THR A 47 13.85 -14.78 0.56
C THR A 47 13.51 -13.84 -0.57
N ARG A 48 12.25 -13.86 -1.00
CA ARG A 48 11.68 -12.91 -1.97
C ARG A 48 10.69 -12.04 -1.21
N PRO A 49 11.12 -10.94 -0.62
CA PRO A 49 10.26 -10.13 0.24
C PRO A 49 8.94 -9.71 -0.44
N GLY A 50 8.98 -9.38 -1.74
CA GLY A 50 7.79 -9.09 -2.53
C GLY A 50 6.81 -10.25 -2.60
N GLU A 51 7.30 -11.49 -2.83
CA GLU A 51 6.47 -12.70 -2.87
C GLU A 51 5.80 -12.96 -1.51
N ASP A 52 6.55 -12.85 -0.41
CA ASP A 52 6.00 -13.00 0.93
C ASP A 52 4.92 -11.96 1.23
N ARG A 53 5.09 -10.71 0.80
CA ARG A 53 4.07 -9.65 0.92
C ARG A 53 2.83 -9.96 0.08
N ALA A 54 3.00 -10.31 -1.19
CA ALA A 54 1.90 -10.65 -2.08
C ALA A 54 1.06 -11.82 -1.55
N VAL A 55 1.72 -12.86 -0.99
CA VAL A 55 1.03 -13.98 -0.33
C VAL A 55 0.27 -13.51 0.92
N ARG A 56 0.86 -12.65 1.74
CA ARG A 56 0.18 -12.10 2.93
C ARG A 56 -1.02 -11.22 2.56
N ASP A 57 -0.94 -10.45 1.49
CA ASP A 57 -2.05 -9.62 0.97
C ASP A 57 -3.32 -10.46 0.76
N THR A 58 -3.18 -11.71 0.30
CA THR A 58 -4.35 -12.59 0.09
C THR A 58 -5.11 -12.92 1.37
N ARG A 59 -4.51 -12.71 2.55
CA ARG A 59 -5.10 -13.00 3.87
C ARG A 59 -5.65 -11.75 4.56
N VAL A 60 -5.36 -10.55 4.04
CA VAL A 60 -5.92 -9.30 4.58
C VAL A 60 -7.44 -9.33 4.46
N GLY A 61 -8.10 -8.88 5.52
CA GLY A 61 -9.57 -8.87 5.61
C GLY A 61 -10.17 -10.18 6.10
N GLN A 62 -9.36 -11.16 6.54
CA GLN A 62 -9.85 -12.43 7.07
C GLN A 62 -9.60 -12.51 8.59
N ALA A 63 -10.60 -12.94 9.34
CA ALA A 63 -10.49 -13.20 10.78
C ALA A 63 -11.50 -14.27 11.23
N GLU A 64 -11.18 -14.98 12.31
CA GLU A 64 -12.09 -15.97 12.92
C GLU A 64 -11.95 -15.86 14.45
N ALA A 65 -13.03 -15.48 15.12
CA ALA A 65 -13.15 -15.42 16.57
C ALA A 65 -14.62 -15.30 16.98
N ASP A 66 -14.95 -15.55 18.26
CA ASP A 66 -16.28 -15.38 18.85
C ASP A 66 -17.41 -16.07 18.05
N ALA A 67 -17.13 -17.28 17.53
CA ALA A 67 -18.01 -18.04 16.63
C ALA A 67 -18.38 -17.33 15.33
N LEU A 68 -17.62 -16.34 14.91
CA LEU A 68 -17.69 -15.70 13.60
C LEU A 68 -16.47 -16.02 12.75
N LYS A 69 -16.70 -16.25 11.45
CA LYS A 69 -15.69 -16.16 10.40
C LYS A 69 -16.03 -14.96 9.54
N VAL A 70 -15.05 -14.05 9.39
CA VAL A 70 -15.18 -12.80 8.65
C VAL A 70 -14.22 -12.82 7.46
N GLU A 71 -14.72 -12.40 6.30
CA GLU A 71 -13.94 -12.25 5.08
C GLU A 71 -14.38 -10.96 4.36
N VAL A 72 -13.49 -10.00 4.23
CA VAL A 72 -13.71 -8.80 3.41
C VAL A 72 -13.39 -9.13 1.97
N GLU A 73 -14.37 -9.00 1.07
CA GLU A 73 -14.22 -9.28 -0.36
C GLU A 73 -13.11 -8.41 -0.96
N GLY A 74 -12.22 -9.05 -1.73
CA GLY A 74 -11.04 -8.36 -2.28
C GLY A 74 -10.02 -7.87 -1.25
N GLY A 75 -10.25 -8.09 0.07
CA GLY A 75 -9.40 -7.56 1.15
C GLY A 75 -9.42 -6.03 1.24
N LEU A 76 -10.50 -5.38 0.79
CA LEU A 76 -10.67 -3.93 0.73
C LEU A 76 -10.88 -3.26 2.10
N ALA A 77 -10.69 -4.01 3.18
CA ALA A 77 -10.52 -3.50 4.53
C ALA A 77 -9.71 -4.49 5.36
N SER A 78 -8.94 -4.01 6.33
CA SER A 78 -8.29 -4.84 7.34
C SER A 78 -9.20 -5.04 8.55
N VAL A 79 -9.16 -6.24 9.16
CA VAL A 79 -9.89 -6.53 10.41
C VAL A 79 -8.99 -6.14 11.59
N ARG A 80 -9.41 -5.17 12.38
CA ARG A 80 -8.68 -4.69 13.56
C ARG A 80 -9.08 -5.41 14.83
N THR A 81 -10.38 -5.58 15.00
CA THR A 81 -10.96 -6.22 16.17
C THR A 81 -12.09 -7.15 15.72
N LEU A 82 -12.07 -8.39 16.22
CA LEU A 82 -13.18 -9.32 16.17
C LEU A 82 -13.27 -9.99 17.54
N ALA A 83 -13.93 -9.33 18.47
CA ALA A 83 -14.04 -9.80 19.85
C ALA A 83 -15.18 -9.14 20.62
N SER A 84 -15.73 -9.86 21.59
CA SER A 84 -16.68 -9.33 22.58
C SER A 84 -17.90 -8.62 21.99
N GLY A 85 -18.32 -9.02 20.79
CA GLY A 85 -19.47 -8.39 20.09
C GLY A 85 -19.10 -7.12 19.35
N THR A 86 -17.81 -6.93 19.02
CA THR A 86 -17.33 -5.84 18.18
C THR A 86 -16.58 -6.41 16.99
N LEU A 87 -16.96 -5.97 15.79
CA LEU A 87 -16.21 -6.11 14.56
C LEU A 87 -15.77 -4.72 14.12
N GLU A 88 -14.46 -4.48 14.12
CA GLU A 88 -13.86 -3.20 13.77
C GLU A 88 -12.96 -3.37 12.55
N LEU A 89 -13.17 -2.54 11.53
CA LEU A 89 -12.46 -2.57 10.26
C LEU A 89 -11.78 -1.23 9.99
N TRP A 90 -10.69 -1.28 9.22
CA TRP A 90 -10.13 -0.11 8.54
C TRP A 90 -10.35 -0.24 7.03
N GLY A 91 -11.16 0.66 6.44
CA GLY A 91 -11.51 0.64 5.03
C GLY A 91 -10.36 1.08 4.13
N GLN A 92 -10.22 0.43 2.99
CA GLN A 92 -9.22 0.74 1.95
C GLN A 92 -9.86 0.96 0.57
N ALA A 93 -11.18 1.12 0.55
CA ALA A 93 -11.94 1.43 -0.65
C ALA A 93 -13.22 2.19 -0.28
N PRO A 94 -13.80 2.98 -1.20
CA PRO A 94 -15.07 3.66 -0.99
C PRO A 94 -16.23 2.70 -0.75
N VAL A 95 -16.14 1.49 -1.31
CA VAL A 95 -17.15 0.44 -1.27
C VAL A 95 -16.48 -0.89 -0.98
N PHE A 96 -16.97 -1.60 0.00
CA PHE A 96 -16.53 -2.99 0.26
C PHE A 96 -17.62 -3.80 0.94
N THR A 97 -17.57 -5.11 0.73
CA THR A 97 -18.48 -6.08 1.33
C THR A 97 -17.72 -6.98 2.29
N THR A 98 -18.26 -7.15 3.47
CA THR A 98 -17.78 -8.11 4.48
C THR A 98 -18.73 -9.28 4.54
N ARG A 99 -18.22 -10.46 4.25
CA ARG A 99 -18.93 -11.75 4.40
C ARG A 99 -18.73 -12.22 5.82
N VAL A 100 -19.83 -12.47 6.54
CA VAL A 100 -19.83 -12.93 7.94
C VAL A 100 -20.56 -14.27 8.01
N THR A 101 -19.84 -15.32 8.36
CA THR A 101 -20.43 -16.65 8.68
C THR A 101 -20.52 -16.78 10.19
N ALA A 102 -21.73 -16.83 10.73
CA ALA A 102 -21.99 -16.97 12.15
C ALA A 102 -22.24 -18.44 12.51
N GLY A 103 -21.49 -18.97 13.48
CA GLY A 103 -21.77 -20.26 14.10
C GLY A 103 -23.10 -20.27 14.88
N ALA A 104 -23.62 -21.44 15.21
CA ALA A 104 -24.88 -21.55 15.96
C ALA A 104 -24.86 -20.88 17.34
N GLU A 105 -23.65 -20.71 17.92
CA GLU A 105 -23.41 -20.12 19.26
C GLU A 105 -23.03 -18.64 19.21
N ALA A 106 -23.00 -18.07 17.99
CA ALA A 106 -22.68 -16.66 17.83
C ALA A 106 -23.72 -15.78 18.51
N ARG A 107 -23.26 -14.71 19.13
CA ARG A 107 -24.17 -13.67 19.66
C ARG A 107 -24.88 -12.94 18.54
N THR A 108 -26.06 -12.42 18.84
CA THR A 108 -26.86 -11.69 17.84
C THR A 108 -26.53 -10.22 17.76
N ASP A 109 -26.23 -9.54 18.88
CA ASP A 109 -25.98 -8.10 18.91
C ASP A 109 -24.48 -7.81 18.75
N TRP A 110 -24.14 -7.14 17.64
CA TRP A 110 -22.76 -6.76 17.29
C TRP A 110 -22.66 -5.27 16.98
N LEU A 111 -21.60 -4.65 17.50
CA LEU A 111 -21.14 -3.34 17.05
C LEU A 111 -20.25 -3.55 15.82
N PHE A 112 -20.70 -3.10 14.66
CA PHE A 112 -19.92 -3.04 13.43
C PHE A 112 -19.39 -1.62 13.27
N MET A 113 -18.08 -1.45 13.32
CA MET A 113 -17.39 -0.16 13.25
C MET A 113 -16.42 -0.15 12.08
N VAL A 114 -16.43 0.94 11.31
CA VAL A 114 -15.54 1.14 10.17
C VAL A 114 -14.85 2.48 10.29
N HIS A 115 -13.53 2.42 10.38
CA HIS A 115 -12.64 3.56 10.26
C HIS A 115 -12.29 3.79 8.78
N ASN A 116 -11.90 5.00 8.43
CA ASN A 116 -11.51 5.39 7.08
C ASN A 116 -12.62 5.12 6.03
N ALA A 117 -13.87 5.24 6.44
CA ALA A 117 -15.05 5.12 5.58
C ALA A 117 -15.36 6.43 4.84
N MET A 118 -16.10 6.35 3.73
CA MET A 118 -16.68 7.54 3.11
C MET A 118 -17.61 8.28 4.12
N PRO A 119 -17.58 9.63 4.15
CA PRO A 119 -18.35 10.40 5.13
C PRO A 119 -19.87 10.18 5.08
N ASP A 120 -20.38 9.84 3.91
CA ASP A 120 -21.79 9.55 3.63
C ASP A 120 -22.10 8.04 3.54
N ALA A 121 -21.14 7.17 3.95
CA ALA A 121 -21.33 5.72 3.88
C ALA A 121 -22.50 5.24 4.74
N VAL A 122 -23.25 4.31 4.18
CA VAL A 122 -24.32 3.55 4.81
C VAL A 122 -23.99 2.07 4.84
N LEU A 123 -24.63 1.32 5.71
CA LEU A 123 -24.50 -0.13 5.81
C LEU A 123 -25.78 -0.78 5.23
N ASP A 124 -25.60 -1.56 4.17
CA ASP A 124 -26.58 -2.55 3.72
C ASP A 124 -26.17 -3.93 4.24
N ALA A 125 -27.06 -4.59 4.98
CA ALA A 125 -26.81 -5.87 5.60
C ALA A 125 -27.92 -6.86 5.30
N VAL A 126 -27.57 -7.98 4.67
CA VAL A 126 -28.52 -9.02 4.24
C VAL A 126 -28.01 -10.41 4.63
N ASP A 127 -28.96 -11.34 4.81
CA ASP A 127 -28.61 -12.77 4.94
C ASP A 127 -28.40 -13.44 3.57
N ALA A 128 -28.05 -14.73 3.59
CA ALA A 128 -27.81 -15.52 2.38
C ALA A 128 -29.03 -15.59 1.43
N ALA A 129 -30.25 -15.36 1.93
CA ALA A 129 -31.48 -15.30 1.13
C ALA A 129 -31.75 -13.90 0.58
N GLY A 130 -30.91 -12.91 0.90
CA GLY A 130 -31.12 -11.51 0.54
C GLY A 130 -32.11 -10.78 1.45
N SER A 131 -32.49 -11.35 2.58
CA SER A 131 -33.40 -10.70 3.54
C SER A 131 -32.62 -9.71 4.42
N PRO A 132 -33.11 -8.48 4.59
CA PRO A 132 -32.38 -7.48 5.38
C PRO A 132 -32.22 -7.90 6.84
N LEU A 133 -31.12 -7.50 7.45
CA LEU A 133 -30.88 -7.58 8.88
C LEU A 133 -31.35 -6.29 9.57
N ASP A 134 -31.60 -6.39 10.87
CA ASP A 134 -31.87 -5.20 11.68
C ASP A 134 -30.56 -4.45 11.90
N VAL A 135 -30.48 -3.23 11.38
CA VAL A 135 -29.34 -2.33 11.47
C VAL A 135 -29.76 -1.00 12.09
N VAL A 136 -29.04 -0.56 13.10
CA VAL A 136 -29.24 0.75 13.75
C VAL A 136 -27.95 1.56 13.64
N ALA A 137 -27.97 2.65 12.89
CA ALA A 137 -26.84 3.56 12.79
C ALA A 137 -26.59 4.25 14.13
N MET A 138 -25.32 4.31 14.51
CA MET A 138 -24.86 5.02 15.70
C MET A 138 -24.43 6.45 15.32
N PRO A 139 -24.40 7.40 16.27
CA PRO A 139 -23.85 8.73 16.00
C PRO A 139 -22.40 8.66 15.56
N ASP A 140 -22.05 9.40 14.50
CA ASP A 140 -20.67 9.46 14.00
C ASP A 140 -19.76 10.17 15.02
N ALA A 141 -18.67 9.53 15.41
CA ALA A 141 -17.63 10.13 16.22
C ALA A 141 -16.75 11.07 15.38
N HIS A 142 -16.55 10.74 14.11
CA HIS A 142 -15.82 11.52 13.12
C HIS A 142 -16.45 11.27 11.72
N PRO A 143 -16.32 12.20 10.74
CA PRO A 143 -16.88 12.00 9.39
C PRO A 143 -16.47 10.67 8.73
N THR A 144 -15.25 10.20 8.94
CA THR A 144 -14.73 8.96 8.36
C THR A 144 -14.81 7.75 9.29
N VAL A 145 -15.45 7.88 10.47
CA VAL A 145 -15.69 6.76 11.40
C VAL A 145 -17.16 6.49 11.49
N LYS A 146 -17.58 5.33 11.01
CA LYS A 146 -18.97 4.90 10.97
C LYS A 146 -19.21 3.72 11.89
N ALA A 147 -20.35 3.68 12.55
CA ALA A 147 -20.71 2.58 13.42
C ALA A 147 -22.19 2.22 13.32
N TRP A 148 -22.46 0.92 13.43
CA TRP A 148 -23.82 0.38 13.41
C TRP A 148 -23.97 -0.74 14.42
N ARG A 149 -25.12 -0.83 15.04
CA ARG A 149 -25.55 -2.07 15.70
C ARG A 149 -26.22 -2.95 14.70
N VAL A 150 -25.79 -4.21 14.62
CA VAL A 150 -26.29 -5.20 13.65
C VAL A 150 -26.76 -6.42 14.39
N ALA A 151 -27.99 -6.86 14.11
CA ALA A 151 -28.54 -8.11 14.64
C ALA A 151 -28.14 -9.27 13.73
N LEU A 152 -27.01 -9.92 13.99
CA LEU A 152 -26.56 -11.09 13.24
C LEU A 152 -27.48 -12.30 13.49
N ARG A 153 -27.56 -13.18 12.51
CA ARG A 153 -28.35 -14.41 12.56
C ARG A 153 -27.45 -15.62 12.80
N PRO A 154 -27.41 -16.22 14.02
CA PRO A 154 -26.63 -17.40 14.29
C PRO A 154 -26.91 -18.57 13.33
N GLY A 155 -25.87 -19.32 12.95
CA GLY A 155 -25.97 -20.44 12.03
C GLY A 155 -26.14 -20.07 10.57
N THR A 156 -25.94 -18.79 10.18
CA THR A 156 -26.13 -18.31 8.80
C THR A 156 -24.92 -17.55 8.27
N GLU A 157 -24.88 -17.38 6.95
CA GLU A 157 -24.01 -16.45 6.27
C GLU A 157 -24.73 -15.14 5.99
N MET A 158 -24.04 -14.02 6.12
CA MET A 158 -24.54 -12.67 5.94
C MET A 158 -23.53 -11.85 5.14
N ARG A 159 -24.04 -10.82 4.46
CA ARG A 159 -23.23 -9.84 3.73
C ARG A 159 -23.51 -8.45 4.27
N LEU A 160 -22.45 -7.75 4.65
CA LEU A 160 -22.46 -6.40 5.18
C LEU A 160 -21.71 -5.51 4.19
N THR A 161 -22.42 -4.68 3.44
CA THR A 161 -21.84 -3.79 2.42
C THR A 161 -21.82 -2.37 2.93
N VAL A 162 -20.64 -1.77 3.00
CA VAL A 162 -20.42 -0.36 3.35
C VAL A 162 -20.16 0.40 2.07
N ALA A 163 -21.00 1.41 1.79
CA ALA A 163 -20.89 2.21 0.57
C ALA A 163 -21.56 3.59 0.76
N PRO A 164 -21.08 4.65 0.10
CA PRO A 164 -21.87 5.87 -0.05
C PRO A 164 -23.09 5.60 -0.95
N PRO A 165 -24.22 6.31 -0.78
CA PRO A 165 -25.46 6.02 -1.54
C PRO A 165 -25.33 6.19 -3.05
N ASP A 166 -24.35 6.96 -3.50
CA ASP A 166 -24.12 7.30 -4.92
C ASP A 166 -22.97 6.51 -5.56
N TRP A 167 -22.44 5.47 -4.92
CA TRP A 167 -21.21 4.78 -5.32
C TRP A 167 -21.20 4.28 -6.79
N ASP A 168 -22.37 3.99 -7.37
CA ASP A 168 -22.57 3.49 -8.73
C ASP A 168 -23.13 4.54 -9.71
N ALA A 169 -23.21 5.81 -9.29
CA ALA A 169 -23.93 6.87 -10.00
C ALA A 169 -23.33 7.29 -11.36
N ARG A 170 -22.15 6.81 -11.73
CA ARG A 170 -21.45 7.14 -12.99
C ARG A 170 -21.42 8.62 -13.33
N GLN A 171 -21.16 9.45 -12.33
CA GLN A 171 -21.09 10.91 -12.46
C GLN A 171 -19.65 11.40 -12.24
N PRO A 172 -19.27 12.56 -12.81
CA PRO A 172 -17.97 13.16 -12.56
C PRO A 172 -17.72 13.41 -11.08
N PHE A 173 -16.48 13.23 -10.65
CA PHE A 173 -16.06 13.51 -9.28
C PHE A 173 -14.59 13.94 -9.25
N ARG A 174 -14.15 14.39 -8.07
CA ARG A 174 -12.79 14.81 -7.81
C ARG A 174 -12.20 13.98 -6.66
N PHE A 175 -10.92 13.60 -6.80
CA PHE A 175 -10.15 13.00 -5.72
C PHE A 175 -8.78 13.68 -5.58
N ALA A 176 -8.14 13.53 -4.41
CA ALA A 176 -6.77 13.97 -4.20
C ALA A 176 -5.80 12.83 -4.45
N ALA A 177 -4.60 13.15 -4.98
CA ALA A 177 -3.50 12.20 -5.04
C ALA A 177 -2.28 12.76 -4.28
N LEU A 178 -1.62 11.90 -3.49
CA LEU A 178 -0.56 12.28 -2.56
C LEU A 178 0.35 11.07 -2.30
N ALA A 179 1.59 11.32 -1.86
CA ALA A 179 2.55 10.31 -1.40
C ALA A 179 3.61 10.95 -0.48
N ASP A 180 4.43 10.13 0.17
CA ASP A 180 5.67 10.52 0.85
C ASP A 180 5.46 11.47 2.03
N VAL A 181 4.75 11.00 3.07
CA VAL A 181 4.63 11.72 4.36
C VAL A 181 5.87 11.48 5.22
N GLN A 182 6.30 10.21 5.37
CA GLN A 182 7.53 9.80 6.05
C GLN A 182 7.73 10.46 7.42
N GLU A 183 8.86 11.15 7.64
CA GLU A 183 9.21 11.84 8.89
C GLU A 183 8.33 13.07 9.20
N ALA A 184 7.50 13.48 8.25
CA ALA A 184 6.64 14.66 8.42
C ALA A 184 5.30 14.35 9.11
N LEU A 185 5.10 13.17 9.69
CA LEU A 185 3.86 12.78 10.38
C LEU A 185 3.34 13.86 11.35
N SER A 186 4.23 14.48 12.14
CA SER A 186 3.85 15.53 13.10
C SER A 186 3.38 16.84 12.44
N LYS A 187 3.54 16.99 11.12
CA LYS A 187 3.26 18.22 10.37
C LYS A 187 2.22 18.03 9.26
N VAL A 188 1.75 16.80 9.04
CA VAL A 188 0.84 16.47 7.93
C VAL A 188 -0.56 17.09 8.07
N GLY A 189 -0.93 17.53 9.27
CA GLY A 189 -2.24 18.12 9.56
C GLY A 189 -2.57 19.36 8.71
N ASP A 190 -1.58 20.14 8.28
CA ASP A 190 -1.81 21.29 7.39
C ASP A 190 -2.16 20.85 5.95
N ILE A 191 -1.64 19.72 5.49
CA ILE A 191 -2.06 19.12 4.20
C ILE A 191 -3.53 18.68 4.31
N TYR A 192 -3.92 18.01 5.40
CA TYR A 192 -5.32 17.63 5.62
C TYR A 192 -6.23 18.84 5.76
N ALA A 193 -5.78 19.90 6.45
CA ALA A 193 -6.53 21.15 6.52
C ALA A 193 -6.75 21.75 5.13
N LYS A 194 -5.73 21.72 4.28
CA LYS A 194 -5.82 22.22 2.89
C LYS A 194 -6.74 21.36 2.02
N LEU A 195 -6.70 20.03 2.17
CA LEU A 195 -7.63 19.11 1.52
C LEU A 195 -9.09 19.38 1.94
N ASN A 196 -9.32 19.67 3.22
CA ASN A 196 -10.65 19.97 3.75
C ASN A 196 -11.26 21.29 3.24
N GLU A 197 -10.45 22.18 2.62
CA GLU A 197 -10.95 23.40 1.98
C GLU A 197 -11.72 23.13 0.68
N ASP A 198 -11.49 21.98 0.03
CA ASP A 198 -12.20 21.57 -1.18
C ASP A 198 -13.24 20.47 -0.87
N PRO A 199 -14.52 20.83 -0.66
CA PRO A 199 -15.57 19.87 -0.33
C PRO A 199 -15.96 18.96 -1.50
N SER A 200 -15.43 19.18 -2.70
CA SER A 200 -15.65 18.33 -3.86
C SER A 200 -14.73 17.08 -3.88
N LEU A 201 -13.68 17.06 -3.07
CA LEU A 201 -12.82 15.91 -2.93
C LEU A 201 -13.53 14.77 -2.22
N ARG A 202 -13.57 13.60 -2.85
CA ARG A 202 -14.24 12.41 -2.31
C ARG A 202 -13.32 11.58 -1.41
N PHE A 203 -12.08 11.40 -1.79
CA PHE A 203 -11.07 10.63 -1.05
C PHE A 203 -9.65 11.04 -1.46
N ILE A 204 -8.66 10.55 -0.71
CA ILE A 204 -7.24 10.65 -1.04
C ILE A 204 -6.78 9.31 -1.61
N PHE A 205 -6.19 9.30 -2.80
CA PHE A 205 -5.56 8.15 -3.44
C PHE A 205 -4.05 8.24 -3.21
N PHE A 206 -3.51 7.37 -2.35
CA PHE A 206 -2.21 7.57 -1.76
C PHE A 206 -1.17 6.57 -2.31
N ALA A 207 -0.09 7.10 -2.89
CA ALA A 207 0.91 6.31 -3.58
C ALA A 207 2.13 5.91 -2.71
N GLY A 208 1.92 5.58 -1.42
CA GLY A 208 2.92 4.95 -0.55
C GLY A 208 3.82 5.91 0.24
N ASP A 209 4.66 5.34 1.11
CA ASP A 209 5.51 6.04 2.09
C ASP A 209 4.67 6.90 3.06
N LEU A 210 3.75 6.22 3.77
CA LEU A 210 2.93 6.84 4.80
C LEU A 210 3.77 7.25 6.00
N THR A 211 4.81 6.47 6.28
CA THR A 211 5.65 6.58 7.48
C THR A 211 7.14 6.44 7.13
N GLU A 212 8.03 6.82 8.06
CA GLU A 212 9.47 6.75 7.83
C GLU A 212 10.04 5.32 7.92
N PHE A 213 9.49 4.45 8.76
CA PHE A 213 10.04 3.11 8.98
C PHE A 213 9.01 1.98 8.94
N GLY A 214 7.74 2.25 8.70
CA GLY A 214 6.69 1.25 8.70
C GLY A 214 6.46 0.59 10.05
N THR A 215 6.89 1.20 11.17
CA THR A 215 6.67 0.61 12.49
C THR A 215 5.20 0.74 12.88
N ARG A 216 4.78 -0.15 13.79
CA ARG A 216 3.42 -0.14 14.33
C ARG A 216 3.04 1.23 14.89
N GLU A 217 3.90 1.80 15.70
CA GLU A 217 3.67 3.07 16.38
C GLU A 217 3.49 4.22 15.36
N GLN A 218 4.31 4.23 14.31
CA GLN A 218 4.20 5.24 13.25
C GLN A 218 2.93 5.07 12.42
N LEU A 219 2.54 3.84 12.10
CA LEU A 219 1.30 3.56 11.37
C LEU A 219 0.06 3.90 12.22
N GLU A 220 0.07 3.60 13.52
CA GLU A 220 -0.98 4.00 14.45
C GLU A 220 -1.05 5.53 14.59
N GLU A 221 0.10 6.23 14.67
CA GLU A 221 0.14 7.70 14.67
C GLU A 221 -0.41 8.28 13.36
N PHE A 222 0.00 7.73 12.20
CA PHE A 222 -0.52 8.16 10.91
C PHE A 222 -2.05 8.08 10.85
N GLN A 223 -2.61 6.96 11.29
CA GLN A 223 -4.06 6.74 11.31
C GLN A 223 -4.78 7.68 12.29
N GLN A 224 -4.21 7.89 13.48
CA GLN A 224 -4.76 8.84 14.46
C GLN A 224 -4.80 10.27 13.91
N ARG A 225 -3.74 10.71 13.21
CA ARG A 225 -3.71 12.03 12.58
C ARG A 225 -4.67 12.14 11.42
N LEU A 226 -4.75 11.12 10.59
CA LEU A 226 -5.72 11.10 9.50
C LEU A 226 -7.15 11.23 10.05
N GLU A 227 -7.51 10.47 11.07
CA GLU A 227 -8.83 10.57 11.70
C GLU A 227 -9.06 11.91 12.41
N ALA A 228 -8.03 12.51 13.03
CA ALA A 228 -8.21 13.79 13.72
C ALA A 228 -8.37 14.97 12.75
N ASP A 229 -7.64 14.96 11.64
CA ASP A 229 -7.41 16.16 10.82
C ASP A 229 -8.09 16.09 9.45
N SER A 230 -8.35 14.89 8.89
CA SER A 230 -8.96 14.73 7.56
C SER A 230 -10.46 14.44 7.64
N ARG A 231 -11.25 15.11 6.80
CA ARG A 231 -12.70 14.85 6.66
C ARG A 231 -13.04 13.83 5.56
N ILE A 232 -12.04 13.38 4.81
CA ILE A 232 -12.19 12.40 3.73
C ILE A 232 -11.24 11.22 3.95
N PRO A 233 -11.61 10.00 3.52
CA PRO A 233 -10.79 8.82 3.69
C PRO A 233 -9.57 8.82 2.78
N LEU A 234 -8.59 7.97 3.11
CA LEU A 234 -7.36 7.77 2.36
C LEU A 234 -7.19 6.28 2.02
N TYR A 235 -7.04 5.97 0.74
CA TYR A 235 -6.82 4.61 0.25
C TYR A 235 -5.40 4.51 -0.32
N ALA A 236 -4.58 3.62 0.23
CA ALA A 236 -3.14 3.60 0.02
C ALA A 236 -2.62 2.28 -0.56
N THR A 237 -1.57 2.37 -1.38
CA THR A 237 -0.57 1.31 -1.50
C THR A 237 0.55 1.53 -0.48
N LEU A 238 1.42 0.55 -0.29
CA LEU A 238 2.63 0.75 0.50
C LEU A 238 3.76 1.33 -0.36
N GLY A 239 4.73 1.97 0.30
CA GLY A 239 5.99 2.37 -0.31
C GLY A 239 7.16 1.51 0.18
N ASN A 240 8.39 1.90 -0.16
CA ASN A 240 9.57 1.19 0.31
C ASN A 240 9.83 1.39 1.82
N HIS A 241 9.42 2.52 2.38
CA HIS A 241 9.57 2.80 3.81
C HIS A 241 8.72 1.88 4.69
N GLU A 242 7.56 1.45 4.26
CA GLU A 242 6.75 0.46 4.97
C GLU A 242 7.41 -0.93 5.01
N THR A 243 8.42 -1.20 4.16
CA THR A 243 9.11 -2.50 4.15
C THR A 243 10.32 -2.58 5.07
N PHE A 244 10.80 -1.48 5.64
CA PHE A 244 12.08 -1.41 6.34
C PHE A 244 12.13 -2.20 7.64
N THR A 245 11.05 -2.21 8.42
CA THR A 245 11.07 -2.81 9.75
C THR A 245 10.74 -4.29 9.74
N ASP A 246 9.63 -4.67 9.08
CA ASP A 246 9.08 -6.02 9.16
C ASP A 246 8.53 -6.54 7.83
N ASP A 247 9.01 -5.99 6.72
CA ASP A 247 8.52 -6.29 5.37
C ASP A 247 7.00 -6.05 5.25
N ALA A 248 6.55 -4.89 5.74
CA ALA A 248 5.18 -4.38 5.70
C ALA A 248 4.11 -5.24 6.42
N ARG A 249 4.48 -6.08 7.39
CA ARG A 249 3.51 -6.89 8.15
C ARG A 249 2.57 -6.02 8.97
N GLU A 250 3.10 -5.00 9.66
CA GLU A 250 2.27 -4.08 10.43
C GLU A 250 1.40 -3.20 9.52
N TYR A 251 1.89 -2.83 8.32
CA TYR A 251 1.06 -2.17 7.31
C TYR A 251 -0.14 -3.05 6.93
N GLN A 252 0.11 -4.32 6.58
CA GLN A 252 -0.95 -5.26 6.18
C GLN A 252 -1.97 -5.52 7.30
N ARG A 253 -1.52 -5.47 8.54
CA ARG A 253 -2.38 -5.64 9.72
C ARG A 253 -3.22 -4.40 10.03
N LEU A 254 -2.64 -3.21 9.96
CA LEU A 254 -3.27 -1.96 10.40
C LEU A 254 -3.95 -1.20 9.25
N VAL A 255 -3.33 -1.16 8.09
CA VAL A 255 -3.82 -0.41 6.94
C VAL A 255 -4.55 -1.34 5.97
N GLY A 256 -3.87 -2.31 5.38
CA GLY A 256 -4.52 -3.22 4.44
C GLY A 256 -3.55 -3.84 3.44
N ARG A 257 -4.06 -4.24 2.28
CA ARG A 257 -3.24 -4.79 1.20
C ARG A 257 -2.29 -3.74 0.64
N GLY A 258 -1.10 -4.19 0.22
CA GLY A 258 -0.20 -3.39 -0.61
C GLY A 258 -0.71 -3.27 -2.03
N SER A 259 -1.43 -4.29 -2.51
CA SER A 259 -2.02 -4.29 -3.85
C SER A 259 -3.50 -4.59 -3.78
N GLN A 260 -4.31 -3.72 -4.40
CA GLN A 260 -5.77 -3.81 -4.38
C GLN A 260 -6.42 -3.07 -5.53
N HIS A 261 -7.67 -3.39 -5.80
CA HIS A 261 -8.48 -2.79 -6.85
C HIS A 261 -9.89 -2.54 -6.36
N PHE A 262 -10.44 -1.39 -6.72
CA PHE A 262 -11.83 -1.04 -6.44
C PHE A 262 -12.42 -0.18 -7.56
N THR A 263 -13.74 -0.08 -7.57
CA THR A 263 -14.49 0.75 -8.52
C THR A 263 -15.30 1.79 -7.76
N PHE A 264 -15.30 3.03 -8.24
CA PHE A 264 -16.13 4.11 -7.72
C PHE A 264 -16.67 4.96 -8.87
N HIS A 265 -17.99 5.22 -8.91
CA HIS A 265 -18.68 5.89 -10.01
C HIS A 265 -18.39 5.30 -11.40
N GLY A 266 -18.05 4.01 -11.48
CA GLY A 266 -17.67 3.35 -12.73
C GLY A 266 -16.25 3.66 -13.22
N VAL A 267 -15.43 4.29 -12.40
CA VAL A 267 -13.98 4.45 -12.60
C VAL A 267 -13.24 3.39 -11.80
N HIS A 268 -12.27 2.73 -12.43
CA HIS A 268 -11.43 1.70 -11.82
C HIS A 268 -10.18 2.31 -11.21
N PHE A 269 -9.81 1.85 -10.04
CA PHE A 269 -8.63 2.28 -9.29
C PHE A 269 -7.82 1.06 -8.89
N SER A 270 -6.57 1.01 -9.31
CA SER A 270 -5.60 -0.01 -8.89
C SER A 270 -4.48 0.63 -8.08
N LEU A 271 -4.26 0.12 -6.88
CA LEU A 271 -3.10 0.38 -6.05
C LEU A 271 -2.17 -0.82 -6.17
N VAL A 272 -0.90 -0.63 -6.51
CA VAL A 272 0.03 -1.72 -6.83
C VAL A 272 1.32 -1.58 -6.03
N ASP A 273 1.67 -2.60 -5.25
CA ASP A 273 2.93 -2.67 -4.51
C ASP A 273 4.12 -2.69 -5.47
N SER A 274 4.89 -1.61 -5.45
CA SER A 274 6.17 -1.47 -6.13
C SER A 274 7.33 -1.16 -5.17
N GLY A 275 7.12 -1.34 -3.86
CA GLY A 275 8.06 -0.96 -2.80
C GLY A 275 9.43 -1.65 -2.86
N SER A 276 9.57 -2.72 -3.64
CA SER A 276 10.85 -3.40 -3.90
C SER A 276 11.49 -3.03 -5.24
N SER A 277 11.09 -1.93 -5.88
CA SER A 277 11.52 -1.51 -7.23
C SER A 277 11.23 -2.56 -8.31
N THR A 278 10.15 -3.30 -8.13
CA THR A 278 9.63 -4.36 -8.99
C THR A 278 8.17 -4.64 -8.61
N VAL A 279 7.45 -5.39 -9.42
CA VAL A 279 6.12 -5.93 -9.09
C VAL A 279 6.24 -7.44 -8.97
N ASP A 280 5.71 -8.00 -7.87
CA ASP A 280 5.71 -9.45 -7.68
C ASP A 280 4.82 -10.14 -8.72
N PRO A 281 5.17 -11.35 -9.23
CA PRO A 281 4.38 -12.06 -10.22
C PRO A 281 2.91 -12.31 -9.81
N LEU A 282 2.62 -12.53 -8.51
CA LEU A 282 1.23 -12.68 -8.04
C LEU A 282 0.45 -11.37 -8.15
N VAL A 283 1.12 -10.26 -7.87
CA VAL A 283 0.54 -8.91 -8.03
C VAL A 283 0.38 -8.57 -9.50
N GLU A 284 1.33 -8.97 -10.35
CA GLU A 284 1.24 -8.77 -11.80
C GLU A 284 0.09 -9.57 -12.42
N GLU A 285 -0.15 -10.81 -11.97
CA GLU A 285 -1.30 -11.62 -12.38
C GLU A 285 -2.62 -10.98 -11.95
N ALA A 286 -2.70 -10.46 -10.72
CA ALA A 286 -3.87 -9.74 -10.25
C ALA A 286 -4.11 -8.46 -11.07
N LEU A 287 -3.06 -7.70 -11.36
CA LEU A 287 -3.13 -6.50 -12.21
C LEU A 287 -3.62 -6.83 -13.63
N ASP A 288 -3.21 -7.97 -14.20
CA ASP A 288 -3.71 -8.42 -15.51
C ASP A 288 -5.23 -8.59 -15.51
N GLY A 289 -5.78 -9.16 -14.42
CA GLY A 289 -7.22 -9.27 -14.21
C GLY A 289 -7.91 -7.92 -14.11
N TRP A 290 -7.34 -6.98 -13.33
CA TRP A 290 -7.89 -5.62 -13.15
C TRP A 290 -7.83 -4.79 -14.44
N LEU A 291 -6.76 -4.95 -15.22
CA LEU A 291 -6.63 -4.31 -16.53
C LEU A 291 -7.67 -4.82 -17.54
N GLU A 292 -7.99 -6.11 -17.49
CA GLU A 292 -9.05 -6.69 -18.34
C GLU A 292 -10.44 -6.22 -17.90
N GLU A 293 -10.71 -6.19 -16.59
CA GLU A 293 -11.98 -5.70 -16.03
C GLU A 293 -12.25 -4.23 -16.39
N ALA A 294 -11.19 -3.41 -16.39
CA ALA A 294 -11.27 -1.98 -16.66
C ALA A 294 -11.18 -1.61 -18.15
N ARG A 295 -11.07 -2.57 -19.08
CA ARG A 295 -10.73 -2.35 -20.52
C ARG A 295 -11.56 -1.28 -21.21
N ASP A 296 -12.85 -1.19 -20.88
CA ASP A 296 -13.80 -0.26 -21.51
C ASP A 296 -14.24 0.85 -20.52
N ALA A 297 -13.49 1.07 -19.47
CA ALA A 297 -13.75 2.04 -18.44
C ALA A 297 -12.52 2.91 -18.15
N VAL A 298 -12.72 4.03 -17.47
CA VAL A 298 -11.63 4.87 -17.02
C VAL A 298 -10.86 4.13 -15.92
N HIS A 299 -9.52 4.03 -16.07
CA HIS A 299 -8.66 3.32 -15.14
C HIS A 299 -7.50 4.19 -14.66
N VAL A 300 -7.41 4.36 -13.36
CA VAL A 300 -6.33 5.08 -12.66
C VAL A 300 -5.48 4.07 -11.90
N VAL A 301 -4.16 4.07 -12.12
CA VAL A 301 -3.23 3.17 -11.45
C VAL A 301 -2.26 3.99 -10.59
N ALA A 302 -2.09 3.64 -9.33
CA ALA A 302 -1.04 4.20 -8.49
C ALA A 302 -0.04 3.13 -8.04
N MET A 303 1.23 3.51 -8.03
CA MET A 303 2.37 2.77 -7.54
C MET A 303 3.25 3.72 -6.75
N HIS A 304 4.00 3.22 -5.77
CA HIS A 304 4.94 4.09 -5.08
C HIS A 304 6.17 4.40 -5.94
N ILE A 305 6.99 3.38 -6.24
CA ILE A 305 8.16 3.54 -7.10
C ILE A 305 7.71 3.52 -8.56
N PRO A 306 7.99 4.56 -9.35
CA PRO A 306 7.62 4.57 -10.77
C PRO A 306 8.41 3.50 -11.54
N PRO A 307 7.80 2.80 -12.52
CA PRO A 307 8.55 1.86 -13.35
C PRO A 307 9.74 2.52 -14.05
N LEU A 308 9.56 3.75 -14.52
CA LEU A 308 10.59 4.54 -15.18
C LEU A 308 10.76 5.88 -14.46
N ASP A 309 12.00 6.17 -14.04
CA ASP A 309 12.38 7.49 -13.51
C ASP A 309 12.49 8.48 -14.69
N PRO A 310 11.62 9.52 -14.75
CA PRO A 310 11.62 10.45 -15.88
C PRO A 310 12.85 11.35 -15.92
N ILE A 311 13.55 11.52 -14.80
CA ILE A 311 14.69 12.42 -14.65
C ILE A 311 16.01 11.64 -14.69
N GLY A 312 16.04 10.43 -14.12
CA GLY A 312 17.24 9.59 -14.05
C GLY A 312 18.32 10.06 -13.07
N VAL A 313 18.06 11.08 -12.28
CA VAL A 313 19.05 11.67 -11.36
C VAL A 313 19.20 10.83 -10.09
N ARG A 314 18.09 10.31 -9.58
CA ARG A 314 18.06 9.51 -8.33
C ARG A 314 18.19 8.00 -8.59
N GLY A 315 17.93 7.53 -9.81
CA GLY A 315 17.73 6.11 -10.07
C GLY A 315 16.45 5.59 -9.42
N GLY A 316 15.43 6.47 -9.32
CA GLY A 316 14.19 6.24 -8.60
C GLY A 316 13.15 5.39 -9.36
N GLY A 317 13.60 4.55 -10.31
CA GLY A 317 12.72 3.62 -11.04
C GLY A 317 13.00 2.16 -10.69
N PHE A 318 12.38 1.25 -11.44
CA PHE A 318 12.58 -0.19 -11.26
C PHE A 318 14.03 -0.61 -11.51
N ALA A 319 14.48 -1.63 -10.77
CA ALA A 319 15.81 -2.18 -10.90
C ALA A 319 16.05 -2.81 -12.28
N VAL A 320 15.02 -3.40 -12.89
CA VAL A 320 15.09 -4.09 -14.20
C VAL A 320 14.30 -3.29 -15.24
N ARG A 321 15.01 -2.64 -16.16
CA ARG A 321 14.41 -1.77 -17.18
C ARG A 321 13.47 -2.50 -18.14
N ASN A 322 13.76 -3.77 -18.47
CA ASN A 322 12.87 -4.55 -19.35
C ASN A 322 11.55 -4.87 -18.69
N GLU A 323 11.54 -5.16 -17.39
CA GLU A 323 10.34 -5.33 -16.58
C GLU A 323 9.54 -4.03 -16.56
N ALA A 324 10.18 -2.91 -16.23
CA ALA A 324 9.56 -1.59 -16.22
C ALA A 324 8.89 -1.26 -17.57
N ALA A 325 9.60 -1.47 -18.68
CA ALA A 325 9.06 -1.22 -20.01
C ALA A 325 7.92 -2.18 -20.36
N GLY A 326 8.02 -3.45 -19.95
CA GLY A 326 6.96 -4.46 -20.10
C GLY A 326 5.68 -4.05 -19.39
N LEU A 327 5.78 -3.66 -18.12
CA LEU A 327 4.66 -3.22 -17.30
C LEU A 327 3.98 -1.96 -17.86
N VAL A 328 4.77 -0.93 -18.21
CA VAL A 328 4.24 0.29 -18.84
C VAL A 328 3.55 -0.03 -20.16
N GLY A 329 4.16 -0.88 -21.00
CA GLY A 329 3.56 -1.31 -22.26
C GLY A 329 2.27 -2.12 -22.08
N LYS A 330 2.17 -2.92 -21.01
CA LYS A 330 0.97 -3.67 -20.61
C LYS A 330 -0.17 -2.69 -20.25
N MET A 331 0.07 -1.75 -19.37
CA MET A 331 -0.90 -0.72 -18.96
C MET A 331 -1.36 0.13 -20.16
N ALA A 332 -0.43 0.53 -21.04
CA ALA A 332 -0.77 1.31 -22.23
C ALA A 332 -1.69 0.54 -23.21
N ARG A 333 -1.41 -0.76 -23.43
CA ARG A 333 -2.27 -1.60 -24.29
C ARG A 333 -3.66 -1.87 -23.68
N ALA A 334 -3.76 -1.87 -22.36
CA ALA A 334 -5.02 -2.01 -21.66
C ALA A 334 -5.84 -0.72 -21.59
N GLY A 335 -5.25 0.42 -22.00
CA GLY A 335 -5.95 1.69 -22.03
C GLY A 335 -6.00 2.42 -20.68
N VAL A 336 -5.02 2.22 -19.79
CA VAL A 336 -4.92 2.99 -18.55
C VAL A 336 -4.89 4.49 -18.84
N ASP A 337 -5.76 5.27 -18.18
CA ASP A 337 -5.94 6.70 -18.44
C ASP A 337 -4.97 7.59 -17.68
N LEU A 338 -4.50 7.13 -16.50
CA LEU A 338 -3.64 7.91 -15.61
C LEU A 338 -2.78 6.99 -14.75
N THR A 339 -1.50 7.35 -14.58
CA THR A 339 -0.64 6.74 -13.59
C THR A 339 -0.12 7.78 -12.59
N LEU A 340 -0.11 7.41 -11.30
CA LEU A 340 0.28 8.25 -10.17
C LEU A 340 1.39 7.56 -9.38
N TYR A 341 2.41 8.32 -8.98
CA TYR A 341 3.59 7.81 -8.29
C TYR A 341 4.02 8.71 -7.14
N GLY A 342 4.76 8.14 -6.19
CA GLY A 342 5.52 8.80 -5.13
C GLY A 342 7.02 8.64 -5.32
N HIS A 343 7.73 8.38 -4.19
CA HIS A 343 9.14 8.01 -4.11
C HIS A 343 10.14 9.14 -4.45
N ILE A 344 9.85 9.95 -5.43
CA ILE A 344 10.66 11.11 -5.78
C ILE A 344 9.97 12.32 -5.14
N HIS A 345 10.62 12.93 -4.14
CA HIS A 345 10.04 13.99 -3.32
C HIS A 345 10.00 15.32 -4.09
N SER A 346 9.25 15.33 -5.16
CA SER A 346 9.04 16.45 -6.06
C SER A 346 7.73 16.28 -6.84
N TYR A 347 7.51 17.16 -7.80
CA TYR A 347 6.40 17.07 -8.74
C TYR A 347 6.93 16.94 -10.17
N TYR A 348 6.49 15.91 -10.86
CA TYR A 348 6.73 15.75 -12.29
C TYR A 348 5.45 15.37 -13.02
N SER A 349 5.27 15.99 -14.19
CA SER A 349 4.23 15.62 -15.16
C SER A 349 4.93 15.13 -16.43
N PHE A 350 4.65 13.90 -16.85
CA PHE A 350 5.28 13.26 -17.99
C PHE A 350 4.33 12.28 -18.66
N SER A 351 4.81 11.46 -19.58
CA SER A 351 4.02 10.43 -20.25
C SER A 351 4.82 9.15 -20.37
N ASN A 352 4.20 8.03 -19.98
CA ASN A 352 4.72 6.68 -20.16
C ASN A 352 3.95 5.95 -21.26
N ALA A 353 4.58 5.74 -22.42
CA ALA A 353 3.95 5.07 -23.57
C ALA A 353 2.57 5.66 -23.96
N GLY A 354 2.42 6.98 -23.82
CA GLY A 354 1.17 7.69 -24.10
C GLY A 354 0.23 7.86 -22.92
N ILE A 355 0.45 7.16 -21.80
CA ILE A 355 -0.33 7.33 -20.57
C ILE A 355 0.15 8.61 -19.85
N PRO A 356 -0.74 9.55 -19.51
CA PRO A 356 -0.42 10.65 -18.60
C PRO A 356 0.10 10.10 -17.26
N ALA A 357 1.20 10.65 -16.76
CA ALA A 357 1.89 10.15 -15.58
C ALA A 357 2.32 11.31 -14.68
N PHE A 358 2.13 11.17 -13.38
CA PHE A 358 2.51 12.19 -12.41
C PHE A 358 3.24 11.57 -11.22
N ILE A 359 4.32 12.21 -10.79
CA ILE A 359 4.95 11.98 -9.50
C ILE A 359 4.49 13.12 -8.58
N SER A 360 4.03 12.79 -7.38
CA SER A 360 3.55 13.72 -6.36
C SER A 360 4.05 13.32 -4.98
N GLY A 361 5.37 13.38 -4.78
CA GLY A 361 6.03 13.11 -3.50
C GLY A 361 6.00 14.31 -2.55
N GLY A 362 4.83 14.95 -2.41
CA GLY A 362 4.64 16.21 -1.69
C GLY A 362 4.04 16.09 -0.30
N GLY A 363 3.95 14.89 0.28
CA GLY A 363 3.32 14.64 1.59
C GLY A 363 4.07 15.21 2.80
N GLY A 364 5.29 15.69 2.60
CA GLY A 364 6.07 16.32 3.65
C GLY A 364 7.48 15.77 3.84
N ALA A 365 7.82 14.65 3.23
CA ALA A 365 9.17 14.13 3.18
C ALA A 365 10.17 15.18 2.63
N ILE A 366 11.45 15.06 2.97
CA ILE A 366 12.49 16.04 2.60
C ILE A 366 12.53 16.19 1.07
N PRO A 367 12.26 17.37 0.51
CA PRO A 367 12.22 17.58 -0.94
C PRO A 367 13.57 17.31 -1.61
N GLU A 368 13.56 16.91 -2.87
CA GLU A 368 14.77 16.74 -3.67
C GLU A 368 15.61 18.05 -3.70
N ARG A 369 16.94 17.91 -3.70
CA ARG A 369 17.86 19.05 -3.50
C ARG A 369 17.83 20.08 -4.62
N PHE A 370 17.60 19.64 -5.86
CA PHE A 370 17.77 20.51 -7.03
C PHE A 370 16.45 20.98 -7.63
N ASP A 371 15.41 20.18 -7.49
CA ASP A 371 14.14 20.34 -8.18
C ASP A 371 12.93 19.96 -7.31
N GLY A 372 13.17 19.76 -6.01
CA GLY A 372 12.13 19.46 -5.04
C GLY A 372 11.07 20.55 -5.01
N VAL A 373 9.83 20.15 -5.20
CA VAL A 373 8.65 20.98 -4.94
C VAL A 373 8.23 20.72 -3.50
N GLY A 374 8.02 21.78 -2.73
CA GLY A 374 7.56 21.71 -1.35
C GLY A 374 6.21 21.01 -1.23
N ARG A 375 5.61 21.02 -0.04
CA ARG A 375 4.40 20.24 0.25
C ARG A 375 3.25 20.57 -0.69
N HIS A 376 2.69 19.53 -1.26
CA HIS A 376 1.61 19.63 -2.25
C HIS A 376 0.83 18.32 -2.35
N PHE A 377 -0.32 18.39 -2.98
CA PHE A 377 -1.08 17.25 -3.48
C PHE A 377 -1.60 17.55 -4.88
N LEU A 378 -2.11 16.55 -5.56
CA LEU A 378 -2.81 16.70 -6.83
C LEU A 378 -4.32 16.65 -6.60
N ALA A 379 -5.05 17.54 -7.23
CA ALA A 379 -6.51 17.46 -7.39
C ALA A 379 -6.80 16.88 -8.79
N VAL A 380 -7.47 15.75 -8.85
CA VAL A 380 -7.74 15.01 -10.09
C VAL A 380 -9.24 15.03 -10.37
N ASP A 381 -9.61 15.59 -11.50
CA ASP A 381 -10.99 15.60 -12.01
C ASP A 381 -11.20 14.43 -12.96
N VAL A 382 -12.18 13.57 -12.68
CA VAL A 382 -12.49 12.39 -13.47
C VAL A 382 -13.97 12.39 -13.87
N ASP A 383 -14.20 12.00 -15.12
CA ASP A 383 -15.52 11.76 -15.68
C ASP A 383 -15.57 10.32 -16.21
N PRO A 384 -16.40 9.43 -15.67
CA PRO A 384 -16.45 8.03 -16.09
C PRO A 384 -16.81 7.82 -17.57
N SER A 385 -17.36 8.86 -18.23
CA SER A 385 -17.74 8.83 -19.66
C SER A 385 -16.72 9.50 -20.57
N ALA A 386 -15.78 10.28 -20.02
CA ALA A 386 -14.87 11.12 -20.81
C ALA A 386 -13.40 11.09 -20.35
N GLY A 387 -13.06 10.23 -19.36
CA GLY A 387 -11.69 10.05 -18.88
C GLY A 387 -11.28 11.07 -17.82
N VAL A 388 -9.97 11.17 -17.61
CA VAL A 388 -9.36 12.16 -16.72
C VAL A 388 -9.44 13.54 -17.38
N ARG A 389 -10.18 14.45 -16.71
CA ARG A 389 -10.46 15.81 -17.24
C ARG A 389 -9.38 16.82 -16.92
N GLY A 390 -8.67 16.61 -15.81
CA GLY A 390 -7.62 17.49 -15.38
C GLY A 390 -6.88 16.98 -14.15
N VAL A 391 -5.61 17.35 -14.06
CA VAL A 391 -4.76 17.12 -12.88
C VAL A 391 -4.13 18.44 -12.50
N GLY A 392 -4.50 18.97 -11.34
CA GLY A 392 -4.03 20.24 -10.82
C GLY A 392 -3.08 20.05 -9.63
N LEU A 393 -1.94 20.76 -9.64
CA LEU A 393 -1.04 20.84 -8.48
C LEU A 393 -1.59 21.84 -7.48
N VAL A 394 -1.82 21.41 -6.24
CA VAL A 394 -2.23 22.27 -5.12
C VAL A 394 -1.09 22.35 -4.11
N ARG A 395 -0.49 23.51 -3.95
CA ARG A 395 0.57 23.74 -2.96
C ARG A 395 -0.02 24.01 -1.58
N VAL A 396 0.67 23.55 -0.56
CA VAL A 396 0.28 23.73 0.86
C VAL A 396 1.08 24.86 1.50
N ASP A 397 2.32 25.10 1.04
CA ASP A 397 3.27 26.12 1.50
C ASP A 397 3.57 27.19 0.43
#